data_4853cbc0ffd2770153bc1e591ce9b6d4
#
_entry.id   4853cbc0ffd2770153bc1e591ce9b6d4
#
_cell.length_a   1.000
_cell.length_b   1.000
_cell.length_c   1.000
_cell.angle_alpha   90.00
_cell.angle_beta   90.00
_cell.angle_gamma   90.00
#
_symmetry.space_group_name_H-M   'P 1'
#
loop_
_entity.id
_entity.type
_entity.pdbx_description
1 polymer ?
#
loop_
_entity_poly.entity_id
_entity_poly.type
_entity_poly.pdbx_seq_one_letter_code
_entity_poly.pdbx_strand_id
1 'polypeptide(L)' 'MKIWTDGCDTFETEDEAREDAYENITWDDIEEHFQNNVNFHDFFTKVRENIPNFFELFEDEWCEAENNYFDSHYWEEEEE' A
#
# COMPACT_ATOMS: atom_id res chain seq x y z
N MET A 1 -22.40 11.59 8.76
CA MET A 1 -21.25 11.95 7.91
C MET A 1 -20.15 10.91 8.12
N LYS A 2 -19.58 10.44 7.03
CA LYS A 2 -18.51 9.42 7.14
C LYS A 2 -17.15 10.09 7.14
N ILE A 3 -16.28 9.61 8.00
CA ILE A 3 -14.90 10.05 8.11
C ILE A 3 -13.97 8.84 7.99
N TRP A 4 -12.73 9.09 7.69
CA TRP A 4 -11.68 8.07 7.72
C TRP A 4 -10.81 8.27 8.96
N THR A 5 -10.30 7.19 9.52
CA THR A 5 -9.46 7.24 10.72
C THR A 5 -8.44 6.11 10.72
N ASP A 6 -7.31 6.35 11.37
CA ASP A 6 -6.30 5.33 11.66
C ASP A 6 -6.33 4.90 13.14
N GLY A 7 -7.33 5.39 13.88
CA GLY A 7 -7.46 5.14 15.31
C GLY A 7 -6.89 6.27 16.19
N CYS A 8 -6.05 7.12 15.63
CA CYS A 8 -5.44 8.26 16.32
C CYS A 8 -5.90 9.59 15.71
N ASP A 9 -5.90 9.68 14.40
CA ASP A 9 -6.28 10.88 13.67
C ASP A 9 -7.53 10.62 12.82
N THR A 10 -8.22 11.69 12.44
CA THR A 10 -9.39 11.62 11.57
C THR A 10 -9.16 12.43 10.30
N PHE A 11 -9.79 11.99 9.21
CA PHE A 11 -9.65 12.60 7.90
C PHE A 11 -11.04 12.77 7.29
N GLU A 12 -11.27 13.89 6.63
CA GLU A 12 -12.58 14.19 6.05
C GLU A 12 -12.84 13.39 4.77
N THR A 13 -11.77 13.04 4.04
CA THR A 13 -11.88 12.30 2.79
C THR A 13 -10.94 11.11 2.75
N GLU A 14 -11.26 10.15 1.89
CA GLU A 14 -10.39 9.00 1.63
C GLU A 14 -9.02 9.45 1.11
N ASP A 15 -8.99 10.46 0.25
CA ASP A 15 -7.74 10.96 -0.33
C ASP A 15 -6.79 11.50 0.74
N GLU A 16 -7.32 12.22 1.72
CA GLU A 16 -6.53 12.70 2.85
C GLU A 16 -5.96 11.55 3.68
N ALA A 17 -6.78 10.53 3.94
CA ALA A 17 -6.34 9.34 4.68
C ALA A 17 -5.26 8.57 3.91
N ARG A 18 -5.42 8.41 2.60
CA ARG A 18 -4.43 7.76 1.75
C ARG A 18 -3.10 8.51 1.71
N GLU A 19 -3.16 9.84 1.64
CA GLU A 19 -1.98 10.69 1.66
C GLU A 19 -1.20 10.51 2.97
N ASP A 20 -1.91 10.47 4.09
CA ASP A 20 -1.31 10.22 5.39
C ASP A 20 -0.67 8.82 5.46
N ALA A 21 -1.36 7.81 4.93
CA ALA A 21 -0.84 6.45 4.88
C ALA A 21 0.47 6.39 4.08
N TYR A 22 0.53 7.05 2.93
CA TYR A 22 1.72 7.05 2.08
C TYR A 22 2.91 7.76 2.73
N GLU A 23 2.65 8.74 3.59
CA GLU A 23 3.70 9.40 4.36
C GLU A 23 4.21 8.56 5.53
N ASN A 24 3.34 7.72 6.10
CA ASN A 24 3.65 6.94 7.29
C ASN A 24 4.14 5.52 7.01
N ILE A 25 3.93 5.01 5.80
CA ILE A 25 4.40 3.68 5.44
C ILE A 25 5.93 3.63 5.50
N THR A 26 6.45 2.57 6.12
CA THR A 26 7.90 2.39 6.27
C THR A 26 8.41 1.35 5.29
N TRP A 27 9.74 1.31 5.13
CA TRP A 27 10.38 0.30 4.32
C TRP A 27 10.09 -1.12 4.85
N ASP A 28 9.99 -1.26 6.16
CA ASP A 28 9.66 -2.54 6.80
C ASP A 28 8.27 -3.04 6.37
N ASP A 29 7.30 -2.13 6.24
CA ASP A 29 5.96 -2.47 5.77
C ASP A 29 5.98 -2.97 4.32
N ILE A 30 6.76 -2.33 3.47
CA ILE A 30 6.93 -2.73 2.07
C ILE A 30 7.59 -4.12 2.00
N GLU A 31 8.63 -4.33 2.79
CA GLU A 31 9.34 -5.61 2.85
C GLU A 31 8.41 -6.74 3.29
N GLU A 32 7.59 -6.49 4.31
CA GLU A 32 6.63 -7.46 4.80
C GLU A 32 5.61 -7.82 3.71
N HIS A 33 5.12 -6.83 2.96
CA HIS A 33 4.22 -7.08 1.84
C HIS A 33 4.87 -8.01 0.81
N PHE A 34 6.11 -7.73 0.43
CA PHE A 34 6.83 -8.56 -0.54
C PHE A 34 7.03 -9.98 -0.03
N GLN A 35 7.36 -10.16 1.24
CA GLN A 35 7.56 -11.48 1.83
C GLN A 35 6.27 -12.30 1.90
N ASN A 36 5.14 -11.65 2.18
CA ASN A 36 3.88 -12.34 2.45
C ASN A 36 2.97 -12.48 1.23
N ASN A 37 3.09 -11.58 0.27
CA ASN A 37 2.13 -11.47 -0.84
C ASN A 37 2.75 -11.66 -2.22
N VAL A 38 4.06 -11.60 -2.34
CA VAL A 38 4.74 -11.73 -3.63
C VAL A 38 5.44 -13.08 -3.71
N ASN A 39 5.14 -13.82 -4.78
CA ASN A 39 5.90 -15.03 -5.09
C ASN A 39 7.18 -14.59 -5.79
N PHE A 40 8.30 -14.63 -5.07
CA PHE A 40 9.59 -14.17 -5.59
C PHE A 40 10.02 -14.93 -6.84
N HIS A 41 9.74 -16.22 -6.91
CA HIS A 41 10.09 -17.01 -8.09
C HIS A 41 9.37 -16.47 -9.34
N ASP A 42 8.06 -16.26 -9.24
CA ASP A 42 7.26 -15.73 -10.35
C ASP A 42 7.65 -14.29 -10.66
N PHE A 43 7.89 -13.49 -9.64
CA PHE A 43 8.31 -12.09 -9.79
C PHE A 43 9.64 -12.01 -10.57
N PHE A 44 10.64 -12.78 -10.17
CA PHE A 44 11.94 -12.80 -10.83
C PHE A 44 11.85 -13.36 -12.26
N THR A 45 10.96 -14.31 -12.50
CA THR A 45 10.70 -14.82 -13.85
C THR A 45 10.14 -13.72 -14.75
N LYS A 46 9.16 -12.97 -14.25
CA LYS A 46 8.59 -11.83 -14.99
C LYS A 46 9.64 -10.74 -15.25
N VAL A 47 10.47 -10.44 -14.27
CA VAL A 47 11.55 -9.47 -14.40
C VAL A 47 12.54 -9.92 -15.48
N ARG A 48 12.90 -11.20 -15.47
CA ARG A 48 13.82 -11.77 -16.47
C ARG A 48 13.28 -11.65 -17.88
N GLU A 49 11.98 -11.87 -18.06
CA GLU A 49 11.31 -11.80 -19.36
C GLU A 49 11.09 -10.35 -19.83
N ASN A 50 10.95 -9.42 -18.90
CA ASN A 50 10.57 -8.03 -19.16
C ASN A 50 11.55 -7.05 -18.53
N ILE A 51 12.86 -7.27 -18.67
CA ILE A 51 13.89 -6.43 -18.07
C ILE A 51 13.68 -4.93 -18.33
N PRO A 52 13.30 -4.47 -19.53
CA PRO A 52 13.06 -3.04 -19.77
C PRO A 52 11.91 -2.47 -18.92
N ASN A 53 11.01 -3.33 -18.44
CA ASN A 53 9.83 -2.94 -17.67
C ASN A 53 9.96 -3.28 -16.18
N PHE A 54 11.17 -3.56 -15.70
CA PHE A 54 11.41 -3.92 -14.29
C PHE A 54 10.84 -2.88 -13.33
N PHE A 55 11.09 -1.60 -13.60
CA PHE A 55 10.61 -0.53 -12.73
C PHE A 55 9.08 -0.47 -12.69
N GLU A 56 8.44 -0.74 -13.79
CA GLU A 56 6.97 -0.78 -13.87
C GLU A 56 6.40 -1.91 -13.01
N LEU A 57 6.97 -3.11 -13.09
CA LEU A 57 6.57 -4.24 -12.25
C LEU A 57 6.79 -3.95 -10.76
N PHE A 58 7.93 -3.37 -10.42
CA PHE A 58 8.26 -2.98 -9.05
C PHE A 58 7.30 -1.92 -8.54
N GLU A 59 6.98 -0.94 -9.36
CA GLU A 59 6.05 0.13 -9.02
C GLU A 59 4.65 -0.41 -8.76
N ASP A 60 4.17 -1.37 -9.55
CA ASP A 60 2.88 -2.01 -9.35
C ASP A 60 2.81 -2.69 -7.98
N GLU A 61 3.85 -3.45 -7.62
CA GLU A 61 3.91 -4.11 -6.31
C GLU A 61 4.03 -3.10 -5.17
N TRP A 62 4.76 -2.02 -5.38
CA TRP A 62 4.88 -0.94 -4.41
C TRP A 62 3.51 -0.31 -4.15
N CYS A 63 2.76 0.02 -5.21
CA CYS A 63 1.42 0.58 -5.09
C CYS A 63 0.48 -0.37 -4.36
N GLU A 64 0.57 -1.68 -4.63
CA GLU A 64 -0.21 -2.69 -3.94
C GLU A 64 0.13 -2.74 -2.46
N ALA A 65 1.42 -2.64 -2.11
CA ALA A 65 1.86 -2.60 -0.72
C ALA A 65 1.29 -1.37 0.00
N GLU A 66 1.31 -0.21 -0.64
CA GLU A 66 0.73 1.02 -0.09
C GLU A 66 -0.77 0.88 0.14
N ASN A 67 -1.49 0.29 -0.82
CA ASN A 67 -2.92 0.06 -0.69
C ASN A 67 -3.24 -0.93 0.43
N ASN A 68 -2.46 -1.99 0.57
CA ASN A 68 -2.63 -2.96 1.64
C ASN A 68 -2.36 -2.33 3.01
N TYR A 69 -1.35 -1.48 3.10
CA TYR A 69 -1.08 -0.73 4.32
C TYR A 69 -2.26 0.14 4.70
N PHE A 70 -2.79 0.88 3.74
CA PHE A 70 -3.96 1.72 3.94
C PHE A 70 -5.15 0.91 4.43
N ASP A 71 -5.48 -0.18 3.73
CA ASP A 71 -6.62 -1.03 4.08
C ASP A 71 -6.48 -1.67 5.47
N SER A 72 -5.25 -1.95 5.91
CA SER A 72 -4.98 -2.59 7.19
C SER A 72 -4.97 -1.62 8.37
N HIS A 73 -4.61 -0.36 8.14
CA HIS A 73 -4.40 0.61 9.22
C HIS A 73 -5.44 1.73 9.24
N TYR A 74 -6.22 1.88 8.18
CA TYR A 74 -7.22 2.94 8.06
C TYR A 74 -8.58 2.34 7.77
N TRP A 75 -9.64 2.95 8.30
CA TRP A 75 -11.01 2.50 8.06
C TRP A 75 -11.96 3.70 8.08
N GLU A 76 -13.16 3.46 7.56
CA GLU A 76 -14.21 4.45 7.53
C GLU A 76 -15.12 4.28 8.74
N GLU A 77 -15.40 5.37 9.43
CA GLU A 77 -16.33 5.40 10.55
C GLU A 77 -17.42 6.44 10.28
N GLU A 78 -18.57 6.22 10.89
CA GLU A 78 -19.66 7.18 10.82
C GLU A 78 -19.58 8.10 12.02
N GLU A 79 -19.46 9.41 11.74
CA GLU A 79 -19.45 10.45 12.76
C GLU A 79 -20.87 10.97 12.96
N GLU A 80 -21.30 11.00 14.20
CA GLU A 80 -22.61 11.54 14.58
C GLU A 80 -22.60 13.07 14.65
#